data_1f2abcb694ff1e02b7fc75199f14dad9
#
_entry.id   1f2abcb694ff1e02b7fc75199f14dad9
#
_cell.length_a   1.000
_cell.length_b   1.000
_cell.length_c   1.000
_cell.angle_alpha   90.00
_cell.angle_beta   90.00
_cell.angle_gamma   90.00
#
_symmetry.space_group_name_H-M   'P 1'
#
loop_
_entity.id
_entity.type
_entity.pdbx_description
1 polymer ?
#
loop_
_entity_poly.entity_id
_entity_poly.type
_entity_poly.pdbx_seq_one_letter_code
_entity_poly.pdbx_strand_id
1 'polypeptide(L)'
;MSAAQAAFKTPHPAPAPSKSLASALFAEDSPLFTTSSKPDPKTDTANTSPANPTLASNASSNPSVDRGLAESFARSLEVPLGVKLEQASLKWAGWEGATNFAGSDAAPEGGYEALVGRVFQEAEGKGAEVKLSTLVKGIKEGKDGLVDVETANEVYQAKTVICTIPLGVLKTLPEDFFTPALPGQLQESIAGTHVGVLEKLLLNYPSAWWPKHESTGSYTLLPISDTPTESSSLEDVFGGSTLIVANFACPTLPGPNPTLLTYLSETPARLLLQHPVDKVVEAYHNYLVKRLAGPSDAPKPSNYSLTDWLTDPLSLGATTTPSIVSDNGERSPMDFKELSRPVWGGKLGFAGEHTEMEHRGSVAGAVVSGQREAARVGRFLDLATKA
;
A
#
# COMPACT_ATOMS: atom_id res chain seq x y z
N MET A 1 -2.76 -14.89 6.72
CA MET A 1 -2.99 -15.09 5.27
C MET A 1 -3.68 -16.41 4.97
N SER A 2 -3.23 -17.59 5.50
CA SER A 2 -3.87 -18.88 5.23
C SER A 2 -5.36 -18.95 5.55
N ALA A 3 -5.82 -18.36 6.66
CA ALA A 3 -7.23 -18.31 7.03
C ALA A 3 -8.07 -17.51 6.02
N ALA A 4 -7.55 -16.37 5.55
CA ALA A 4 -8.22 -15.55 4.55
C ALA A 4 -8.20 -16.21 3.16
N GLN A 5 -7.11 -16.88 2.79
CA GLN A 5 -7.05 -17.67 1.56
C GLN A 5 -8.01 -18.86 1.59
N ALA A 6 -8.12 -19.56 2.72
CA ALA A 6 -9.09 -20.63 2.91
C ALA A 6 -10.53 -20.09 2.79
N ALA A 7 -10.83 -18.96 3.42
CA ALA A 7 -12.13 -18.32 3.34
C ALA A 7 -12.52 -17.93 1.90
N PHE A 8 -11.55 -17.48 1.10
CA PHE A 8 -11.78 -17.15 -0.31
C PHE A 8 -12.02 -18.40 -1.18
N LYS A 9 -11.29 -19.48 -0.92
CA LYS A 9 -11.36 -20.72 -1.72
C LYS A 9 -12.50 -21.67 -1.31
N THR A 10 -13.06 -21.51 -0.11
CA THR A 10 -14.13 -22.37 0.39
C THR A 10 -15.47 -21.95 -0.22
N PRO A 11 -16.14 -22.81 -1.01
CA PRO A 11 -17.36 -22.41 -1.69
C PRO A 11 -18.53 -22.11 -0.77
N HIS A 12 -18.64 -22.72 0.43
CA HIS A 12 -19.76 -22.51 1.36
C HIS A 12 -19.51 -23.00 2.78
N PRO A 13 -19.99 -22.30 3.80
CA PRO A 13 -20.47 -20.92 3.74
C PRO A 13 -19.30 -19.94 3.67
N ALA A 14 -19.39 -18.96 2.76
CA ALA A 14 -18.42 -17.85 2.77
C ALA A 14 -18.57 -17.03 4.07
N PRO A 15 -17.49 -16.46 4.61
CA PRO A 15 -17.58 -15.56 5.76
C PRO A 15 -18.53 -14.39 5.47
N ALA A 16 -19.27 -13.95 6.50
CA ALA A 16 -20.12 -12.77 6.37
C ALA A 16 -19.27 -11.56 5.96
N PRO A 17 -19.78 -10.66 5.12
CA PRO A 17 -19.06 -9.46 4.68
C PRO A 17 -18.65 -8.54 5.83
N SER A 18 -19.39 -8.54 6.92
CA SER A 18 -19.08 -7.80 8.15
C SER A 18 -17.98 -8.44 9.00
N LYS A 19 -17.52 -9.66 8.68
CA LYS A 19 -16.48 -10.34 9.45
C LYS A 19 -15.10 -9.81 9.07
N SER A 20 -14.39 -9.22 10.04
CA SER A 20 -13.05 -8.70 9.83
C SER A 20 -11.97 -9.77 9.91
N LEU A 21 -10.80 -9.47 9.36
CA LEU A 21 -9.61 -10.32 9.50
C LEU A 21 -9.19 -10.42 10.97
N ALA A 22 -9.24 -9.32 11.75
CA ALA A 22 -8.98 -9.33 13.18
C ALA A 22 -9.91 -10.29 13.93
N SER A 23 -11.22 -10.29 13.62
CA SER A 23 -12.19 -11.17 14.29
C SER A 23 -11.89 -12.66 14.09
N ALA A 24 -11.19 -13.04 13.03
CA ALA A 24 -10.79 -14.42 12.80
C ALA A 24 -9.39 -14.73 13.36
N LEU A 25 -8.44 -13.79 13.21
CA LEU A 25 -7.08 -13.97 13.70
C LEU A 25 -7.02 -13.98 15.23
N PHE A 26 -7.85 -13.16 15.90
CA PHE A 26 -7.84 -12.96 17.35
C PHE A 26 -8.94 -13.75 18.07
N ALA A 27 -9.66 -14.65 17.37
CA ALA A 27 -10.58 -15.59 17.99
C ALA A 27 -9.84 -16.57 18.94
N GLU A 28 -10.50 -17.05 19.96
CA GLU A 28 -9.89 -17.97 20.94
C GLU A 28 -9.39 -19.27 20.30
N ASP A 29 -10.11 -19.78 19.31
CA ASP A 29 -9.81 -20.98 18.54
C ASP A 29 -8.92 -20.72 17.32
N SER A 30 -8.37 -19.52 17.18
CA SER A 30 -7.52 -19.17 16.05
C SER A 30 -6.26 -20.03 15.99
N PRO A 31 -5.86 -20.49 14.80
CA PRO A 31 -4.58 -21.17 14.61
C PRO A 31 -3.36 -20.32 15.04
N LEU A 32 -3.53 -19.00 15.16
CA LEU A 32 -2.49 -18.10 15.66
C LEU A 32 -2.07 -18.45 17.09
N PHE A 33 -2.99 -18.97 17.93
CA PHE A 33 -2.75 -19.29 19.33
C PHE A 33 -2.62 -20.80 19.59
N THR A 34 -2.87 -21.63 18.59
CA THR A 34 -2.75 -23.08 18.70
C THR A 34 -1.41 -23.54 18.13
N THR A 35 -0.56 -24.17 18.96
CA THR A 35 0.62 -24.85 18.47
C THR A 35 0.21 -26.10 17.72
N SER A 36 0.26 -26.09 16.39
CA SER A 36 0.08 -27.30 15.60
C SER A 36 1.27 -28.24 15.86
N SER A 37 0.98 -29.36 16.54
CA SER A 37 1.98 -30.40 16.86
C SER A 37 2.33 -31.31 15.68
N LYS A 38 1.99 -30.95 14.43
CA LYS A 38 2.39 -31.70 13.25
C LYS A 38 2.95 -30.74 12.18
N PRO A 39 4.25 -30.88 11.83
CA PRO A 39 4.75 -30.27 10.60
C PRO A 39 4.04 -30.88 9.40
N ASP A 40 3.53 -30.04 8.49
CA ASP A 40 2.94 -30.49 7.24
C ASP A 40 4.05 -31.11 6.36
N PRO A 41 4.00 -32.42 6.00
CA PRO A 41 5.08 -33.09 5.27
C PRO A 41 5.20 -32.66 3.81
N LYS A 42 4.50 -31.61 3.36
CA LYS A 42 4.46 -31.18 1.94
C LYS A 42 5.05 -29.79 1.64
N THR A 43 5.72 -29.14 2.61
CA THR A 43 6.39 -27.86 2.37
C THR A 43 7.93 -27.96 2.41
N ASP A 44 8.48 -29.07 1.97
CA ASP A 44 9.90 -29.16 1.64
C ASP A 44 10.11 -28.92 0.16
N THR A 45 10.33 -27.65 -0.21
CA THR A 45 11.32 -27.27 -1.25
C THR A 45 11.45 -25.76 -1.30
N ALA A 46 12.66 -25.29 -1.00
CA ALA A 46 13.25 -24.01 -1.40
C ALA A 46 12.68 -22.72 -0.78
N ASN A 47 12.90 -22.51 0.51
CA ASN A 47 13.43 -21.26 1.06
C ASN A 47 13.68 -21.40 2.58
N THR A 48 14.71 -22.13 2.96
CA THR A 48 15.18 -22.18 4.35
C THR A 48 16.16 -21.05 4.58
N SER A 49 15.66 -19.91 5.03
CA SER A 49 16.49 -19.02 5.86
C SER A 49 16.72 -19.72 7.21
N PRO A 50 17.94 -19.80 7.71
CA PRO A 50 18.23 -20.49 8.97
C PRO A 50 17.52 -19.80 10.13
N ALA A 51 16.72 -20.57 10.85
CA ALA A 51 16.08 -20.14 12.09
C ALA A 51 17.15 -19.71 13.10
N ASN A 52 16.90 -18.58 13.75
CA ASN A 52 17.75 -18.00 14.78
C ASN A 52 17.90 -18.99 15.97
N PRO A 53 19.10 -19.50 16.30
CA PRO A 53 19.28 -20.57 17.30
C PRO A 53 19.17 -20.12 18.76
N THR A 54 18.88 -18.88 19.06
CA THR A 54 18.95 -18.33 20.44
C THR A 54 17.66 -18.47 21.26
N LEU A 55 16.58 -19.03 20.71
CA LEU A 55 15.32 -19.27 21.46
C LEU A 55 15.05 -20.74 21.83
N ALA A 56 16.01 -21.63 21.62
CA ALA A 56 15.84 -23.08 21.79
C ALA A 56 16.50 -23.65 23.07
N SER A 57 16.45 -22.94 24.19
CA SER A 57 16.91 -23.56 25.45
C SER A 57 15.98 -23.17 26.61
N ASN A 58 14.85 -23.84 26.71
CA ASN A 58 14.09 -24.17 27.95
C ASN A 58 12.69 -24.70 27.60
N ALA A 59 12.62 -25.74 26.77
CA ALA A 59 11.35 -26.38 26.45
C ALA A 59 11.15 -27.61 27.35
N SER A 60 10.51 -27.41 28.49
CA SER A 60 9.74 -28.47 29.14
C SER A 60 8.41 -27.87 29.58
N SER A 61 7.34 -28.36 29.07
CA SER A 61 5.92 -28.00 29.13
C SER A 61 5.46 -27.17 27.90
N ASN A 62 4.35 -27.58 27.28
CA ASN A 62 3.71 -26.89 26.16
C ASN A 62 3.76 -25.36 26.36
N PRO A 63 4.57 -24.62 25.58
CA PRO A 63 4.59 -23.18 25.74
C PRO A 63 3.24 -22.67 25.26
N SER A 64 2.43 -22.13 26.17
CA SER A 64 1.30 -21.32 25.80
C SER A 64 1.85 -20.18 24.93
N VAL A 65 1.36 -20.05 23.72
CA VAL A 65 1.72 -18.91 22.85
C VAL A 65 1.34 -17.65 23.59
N ASP A 66 2.28 -16.75 23.82
CA ASP A 66 1.96 -15.43 24.37
C ASP A 66 1.01 -14.74 23.39
N ARG A 67 -0.26 -14.63 23.80
CA ARG A 67 -1.34 -14.10 22.97
C ARG A 67 -1.05 -12.67 22.55
N GLY A 68 -0.61 -11.81 23.44
CA GLY A 68 -0.31 -10.41 23.14
C GLY A 68 0.82 -10.27 22.12
N LEU A 69 1.85 -11.10 22.24
CA LEU A 69 2.95 -11.14 21.30
C LEU A 69 2.50 -11.61 19.92
N ALA A 70 1.67 -12.66 19.86
CA ALA A 70 1.16 -13.20 18.60
C ALA A 70 0.22 -12.20 17.89
N GLU A 71 -0.67 -11.53 18.63
CA GLU A 71 -1.53 -10.46 18.11
C GLU A 71 -0.70 -9.29 17.58
N SER A 72 0.30 -8.85 18.34
CA SER A 72 1.20 -7.78 17.93
C SER A 72 1.96 -8.13 16.65
N PHE A 73 2.43 -9.37 16.53
CA PHE A 73 3.09 -9.85 15.31
C PHE A 73 2.13 -9.89 14.11
N ALA A 74 0.88 -10.33 14.33
CA ALA A 74 -0.13 -10.38 13.27
C ALA A 74 -0.46 -8.98 12.71
N ARG A 75 -0.35 -7.92 13.53
CA ARG A 75 -0.55 -6.53 13.08
C ARG A 75 0.49 -6.06 12.05
N SER A 76 1.60 -6.77 11.87
CA SER A 76 2.53 -6.52 10.76
C SER A 76 1.86 -6.65 9.38
N LEU A 77 0.74 -7.38 9.28
CA LEU A 77 -0.06 -7.48 8.06
C LEU A 77 -0.79 -6.17 7.68
N GLU A 78 -0.96 -5.24 8.61
CA GLU A 78 -1.57 -3.94 8.32
C GLU A 78 -0.72 -3.11 7.34
N VAL A 79 0.59 -3.31 7.33
CA VAL A 79 1.51 -2.64 6.41
C VAL A 79 1.23 -3.01 4.94
N PRO A 80 1.33 -4.28 4.50
CA PRO A 80 1.05 -4.64 3.11
C PRO A 80 -0.42 -4.50 2.73
N LEU A 81 -1.35 -4.58 3.71
CA LEU A 81 -2.78 -4.39 3.45
C LEU A 81 -3.16 -2.92 3.31
N GLY A 82 -2.39 -2.00 3.90
CA GLY A 82 -2.71 -0.57 3.95
C GLY A 82 -3.97 -0.25 4.76
N VAL A 83 -4.43 -1.18 5.61
CA VAL A 83 -5.68 -1.07 6.38
C VAL A 83 -5.56 -1.81 7.69
N LYS A 84 -6.25 -1.33 8.74
CA LYS A 84 -6.32 -2.01 10.04
C LYS A 84 -7.00 -3.38 9.91
N LEU A 85 -6.52 -4.36 10.67
CA LEU A 85 -7.09 -5.73 10.63
C LEU A 85 -8.57 -5.77 11.01
N GLU A 86 -9.04 -4.83 11.84
CA GLU A 86 -10.45 -4.68 12.22
C GLU A 86 -11.33 -4.24 11.03
N GLN A 87 -10.75 -3.56 10.05
CA GLN A 87 -11.45 -3.06 8.86
C GLN A 87 -11.28 -3.99 7.64
N ALA A 88 -10.21 -4.77 7.60
CA ALA A 88 -9.97 -5.71 6.50
C ALA A 88 -11.02 -6.83 6.51
N SER A 89 -11.73 -7.03 5.39
CA SER A 89 -12.71 -8.11 5.25
C SER A 89 -12.04 -9.47 5.22
N LEU A 90 -12.45 -10.39 6.10
CA LEU A 90 -11.98 -11.78 6.07
C LEU A 90 -12.27 -12.45 4.73
N LYS A 91 -13.44 -12.18 4.16
CA LYS A 91 -13.88 -12.75 2.88
C LYS A 91 -12.93 -12.40 1.74
N TRP A 92 -12.47 -11.15 1.68
CA TRP A 92 -11.72 -10.64 0.53
C TRP A 92 -10.21 -10.51 0.76
N ALA A 93 -9.74 -10.45 2.02
CA ALA A 93 -8.32 -10.35 2.32
C ALA A 93 -7.48 -11.50 1.72
N GLY A 94 -8.08 -12.67 1.50
CA GLY A 94 -7.43 -13.79 0.84
C GLY A 94 -7.34 -13.68 -0.69
N TRP A 95 -8.13 -12.79 -1.29
CA TRP A 95 -8.13 -12.58 -2.73
C TRP A 95 -6.78 -12.05 -3.22
N GLU A 96 -6.16 -11.12 -2.52
CA GLU A 96 -4.81 -10.65 -2.83
C GLU A 96 -3.78 -11.77 -2.87
N GLY A 97 -3.79 -12.63 -1.87
CA GLY A 97 -2.90 -13.80 -1.83
C GLY A 97 -3.17 -14.82 -2.94
N ALA A 98 -4.37 -14.80 -3.55
CA ALA A 98 -4.74 -15.68 -4.65
C ALA A 98 -4.39 -15.10 -6.03
N THR A 99 -4.31 -13.76 -6.14
CA THR A 99 -4.00 -13.03 -7.38
C THR A 99 -2.56 -12.51 -7.43
N ASN A 100 -1.78 -12.78 -6.39
CA ASN A 100 -0.43 -12.24 -6.22
C ASN A 100 0.51 -12.70 -7.35
N PHE A 101 1.41 -11.82 -7.75
CA PHE A 101 2.48 -12.14 -8.69
C PHE A 101 3.34 -13.31 -8.20
N ALA A 102 3.74 -14.16 -9.12
CA ALA A 102 4.83 -15.09 -8.86
C ALA A 102 6.17 -14.35 -8.99
N GLY A 103 7.06 -14.55 -8.03
CA GLY A 103 8.40 -13.98 -8.04
C GLY A 103 8.77 -13.32 -6.71
N SER A 104 9.95 -12.75 -6.69
CA SER A 104 10.47 -12.00 -5.53
C SER A 104 10.27 -10.51 -5.75
N ASP A 105 10.06 -9.78 -4.65
CA ASP A 105 10.09 -8.32 -4.68
C ASP A 105 11.48 -7.84 -5.14
N ALA A 106 11.47 -6.80 -5.97
CA ALA A 106 12.70 -6.20 -6.46
C ALA A 106 12.58 -4.67 -6.43
N ALA A 107 13.70 -4.01 -6.14
CA ALA A 107 13.83 -2.58 -6.27
C ALA A 107 14.47 -2.26 -7.62
N PRO A 108 13.90 -1.35 -8.43
CA PRO A 108 14.51 -0.95 -9.69
C PRO A 108 15.84 -0.22 -9.44
N GLU A 109 16.85 -0.54 -10.23
CA GLU A 109 18.12 0.19 -10.21
C GLU A 109 17.90 1.67 -10.57
N GLY A 110 18.45 2.58 -9.80
CA GLY A 110 18.21 4.02 -9.93
C GLY A 110 16.84 4.49 -9.41
N GLY A 111 16.06 3.60 -8.79
CA GLY A 111 14.73 3.91 -8.25
C GLY A 111 13.66 4.08 -9.31
N TYR A 112 12.45 4.37 -8.85
CA TYR A 112 11.30 4.58 -9.75
C TYR A 112 11.42 5.86 -10.58
N GLU A 113 12.18 6.85 -10.13
CA GLU A 113 12.44 8.08 -10.90
C GLU A 113 13.11 7.75 -12.24
N ALA A 114 14.12 6.88 -12.23
CA ALA A 114 14.80 6.46 -13.46
C ALA A 114 13.86 5.67 -14.41
N LEU A 115 13.01 4.80 -13.83
CA LEU A 115 12.04 4.03 -14.63
C LEU A 115 11.00 4.96 -15.28
N VAL A 116 10.39 5.84 -14.49
CA VAL A 116 9.37 6.79 -14.96
C VAL A 116 9.98 7.76 -15.96
N GLY A 117 11.19 8.27 -15.69
CA GLY A 117 11.91 9.16 -16.58
C GLY A 117 12.13 8.56 -17.98
N ARG A 118 12.46 7.26 -18.09
CA ARG A 118 12.54 6.56 -19.38
C ARG A 118 11.21 6.53 -20.12
N VAL A 119 10.11 6.23 -19.43
CA VAL A 119 8.77 6.20 -20.03
C VAL A 119 8.39 7.57 -20.59
N PHE A 120 8.67 8.65 -19.83
CA PHE A 120 8.43 10.01 -20.30
C PHE A 120 9.28 10.37 -21.52
N GLN A 121 10.58 10.08 -21.49
CA GLN A 121 11.49 10.34 -22.64
C GLN A 121 11.02 9.61 -23.90
N GLU A 122 10.59 8.36 -23.80
CA GLU A 122 10.04 7.62 -24.94
C GLU A 122 8.74 8.24 -25.46
N ALA A 123 7.88 8.73 -24.60
CA ALA A 123 6.62 9.36 -24.97
C ALA A 123 6.89 10.71 -25.66
N GLU A 124 7.76 11.55 -25.11
CA GLU A 124 8.16 12.83 -25.69
C GLU A 124 8.84 12.64 -27.07
N GLY A 125 9.68 11.62 -27.19
CA GLY A 125 10.31 11.25 -28.50
C GLY A 125 9.28 10.82 -29.55
N LYS A 126 8.07 10.49 -29.16
CA LYS A 126 6.93 10.18 -30.04
C LYS A 126 5.93 11.34 -30.19
N GLY A 127 6.27 12.52 -29.68
CA GLY A 127 5.45 13.73 -29.78
C GLY A 127 4.47 13.99 -28.64
N ALA A 128 4.59 13.28 -27.52
CA ALA A 128 3.82 13.63 -26.31
C ALA A 128 4.37 14.93 -25.70
N GLU A 129 3.47 15.78 -25.20
CA GLU A 129 3.81 16.98 -24.46
C GLU A 129 3.51 16.78 -22.97
N VAL A 130 4.44 17.14 -22.09
CA VAL A 130 4.27 17.13 -20.65
C VAL A 130 4.03 18.54 -20.13
N LYS A 131 2.90 18.78 -19.47
CA LYS A 131 2.52 20.07 -18.88
C LYS A 131 2.59 19.96 -17.36
N LEU A 132 3.73 20.30 -16.79
CA LEU A 132 3.90 20.37 -15.33
C LEU A 132 3.24 21.63 -14.76
N SER A 133 2.99 21.63 -13.46
CA SER A 133 2.36 22.74 -12.73
C SER A 133 1.02 23.17 -13.35
N THR A 134 0.29 22.22 -13.94
CA THR A 134 -0.95 22.44 -14.68
C THR A 134 -2.08 21.64 -14.02
N LEU A 135 -2.68 22.22 -12.97
CA LEU A 135 -3.77 21.59 -12.23
C LEU A 135 -5.06 21.61 -13.04
N VAL A 136 -5.61 20.41 -13.32
CA VAL A 136 -6.93 20.25 -13.94
C VAL A 136 -8.02 20.63 -12.94
N LYS A 137 -8.96 21.45 -13.37
CA LYS A 137 -10.08 21.96 -12.58
C LYS A 137 -11.40 21.30 -12.93
N GLY A 138 -11.51 20.72 -14.13
CA GLY A 138 -12.69 20.04 -14.59
C GLY A 138 -12.46 19.31 -15.90
N ILE A 139 -13.28 18.30 -16.17
CA ILE A 139 -13.31 17.55 -17.42
C ILE A 139 -14.75 17.53 -17.90
N LYS A 140 -15.01 18.04 -19.12
CA LYS A 140 -16.36 18.24 -19.64
C LYS A 140 -16.53 17.65 -21.04
N GLU A 141 -17.67 17.05 -21.30
CA GLU A 141 -18.00 16.64 -22.66
C GLU A 141 -18.42 17.88 -23.47
N GLY A 142 -17.60 18.26 -24.44
CA GLY A 142 -17.83 19.41 -25.30
C GLY A 142 -18.92 19.18 -26.33
N LYS A 143 -19.46 20.29 -26.90
CA LYS A 143 -20.59 20.25 -27.86
C LYS A 143 -20.19 19.60 -29.20
N ASP A 144 -18.93 19.67 -29.59
CA ASP A 144 -18.43 19.15 -30.88
C ASP A 144 -17.98 17.70 -30.81
N GLY A 145 -18.38 16.98 -29.77
CA GLY A 145 -17.98 15.59 -29.55
C GLY A 145 -16.56 15.42 -29.01
N LEU A 146 -15.86 16.51 -28.71
CA LEU A 146 -14.58 16.54 -28.02
C LEU A 146 -14.78 16.51 -26.50
N VAL A 147 -13.70 16.36 -25.76
CA VAL A 147 -13.64 16.49 -24.30
C VAL A 147 -12.79 17.72 -23.98
N ASP A 148 -13.35 18.60 -23.18
CA ASP A 148 -12.67 19.79 -22.67
C ASP A 148 -12.02 19.47 -21.33
N VAL A 149 -10.71 19.72 -21.20
CA VAL A 149 -9.94 19.61 -19.96
C VAL A 149 -9.62 21.01 -19.48
N GLU A 150 -10.29 21.45 -18.45
CA GLU A 150 -10.19 22.81 -17.91
C GLU A 150 -9.04 22.91 -16.89
N THR A 151 -8.20 23.93 -17.04
CA THR A 151 -7.16 24.30 -16.09
C THR A 151 -7.40 25.74 -15.59
N ALA A 152 -6.50 26.25 -14.75
CA ALA A 152 -6.60 27.64 -14.30
C ALA A 152 -6.39 28.65 -15.44
N ASN A 153 -5.61 28.28 -16.48
CA ASN A 153 -5.12 29.23 -17.49
C ASN A 153 -5.76 29.01 -18.87
N GLU A 154 -6.11 27.76 -19.22
CA GLU A 154 -6.56 27.40 -20.56
C GLU A 154 -7.46 26.15 -20.54
N VAL A 155 -8.10 25.88 -21.66
CA VAL A 155 -8.91 24.68 -21.89
C VAL A 155 -8.24 23.89 -23.02
N TYR A 156 -7.90 22.64 -22.74
CA TYR A 156 -7.41 21.71 -23.75
C TYR A 156 -8.56 20.89 -24.33
N GLN A 157 -8.57 20.70 -25.63
CA GLN A 157 -9.59 19.89 -26.30
C GLN A 157 -8.98 18.59 -26.83
N ALA A 158 -9.65 17.46 -26.56
CA ALA A 158 -9.20 16.14 -26.97
C ALA A 158 -10.37 15.28 -27.49
N LYS A 159 -10.09 14.35 -28.40
CA LYS A 159 -11.06 13.32 -28.82
C LYS A 159 -11.37 12.34 -27.72
N THR A 160 -10.40 12.08 -26.83
CA THR A 160 -10.53 11.18 -25.68
C THR A 160 -9.55 11.59 -24.59
N VAL A 161 -9.91 11.32 -23.37
CA VAL A 161 -9.13 11.60 -22.15
C VAL A 161 -8.97 10.32 -21.35
N ILE A 162 -7.79 10.09 -20.78
CA ILE A 162 -7.54 9.07 -19.77
C ILE A 162 -7.27 9.80 -18.45
N CYS A 163 -8.17 9.65 -17.49
CA CYS A 163 -8.01 10.18 -16.14
C CYS A 163 -7.16 9.22 -15.31
N THR A 164 -6.04 9.72 -14.76
CA THR A 164 -5.15 8.96 -13.89
C THR A 164 -5.05 9.57 -12.49
N ILE A 165 -6.02 10.41 -12.13
CA ILE A 165 -6.09 11.04 -10.80
C ILE A 165 -6.20 9.94 -9.74
N PRO A 166 -5.35 9.95 -8.68
CA PRO A 166 -5.40 8.95 -7.61
C PRO A 166 -6.77 8.86 -6.94
N LEU A 167 -7.15 7.66 -6.50
CA LEU A 167 -8.47 7.44 -5.90
C LEU A 167 -8.73 8.35 -4.69
N GLY A 168 -7.72 8.59 -3.84
CA GLY A 168 -7.84 9.50 -2.71
C GLY A 168 -8.26 10.90 -3.14
N VAL A 169 -7.70 11.39 -4.23
CA VAL A 169 -8.03 12.71 -4.80
C VAL A 169 -9.39 12.67 -5.49
N LEU A 170 -9.72 11.61 -6.25
CA LEU A 170 -11.05 11.46 -6.89
C LEU A 170 -12.20 11.59 -5.88
N LYS A 171 -12.02 11.10 -4.65
CA LYS A 171 -13.02 11.21 -3.57
C LYS A 171 -13.29 12.64 -3.09
N THR A 172 -12.36 13.55 -3.35
CA THR A 172 -12.43 14.95 -2.85
C THR A 172 -12.74 15.95 -3.95
N LEU A 173 -12.89 15.50 -5.19
CA LEU A 173 -13.22 16.38 -6.31
C LEU A 173 -14.61 17.01 -6.15
N PRO A 174 -14.81 18.26 -6.61
CA PRO A 174 -16.13 18.88 -6.66
C PRO A 174 -17.12 18.06 -7.50
N GLU A 175 -18.41 18.12 -7.17
CA GLU A 175 -19.46 17.38 -7.88
C GLU A 175 -19.54 17.73 -9.37
N ASP A 176 -19.18 18.94 -9.75
CA ASP A 176 -19.18 19.45 -11.13
C ASP A 176 -17.87 19.25 -11.88
N PHE A 177 -16.87 18.59 -11.26
CA PHE A 177 -15.57 18.30 -11.89
C PHE A 177 -15.73 17.49 -13.17
N PHE A 178 -16.63 16.51 -13.18
CA PHE A 178 -17.01 15.76 -14.37
C PHE A 178 -18.37 16.20 -14.86
N THR A 179 -18.45 16.74 -16.08
CA THR A 179 -19.72 17.17 -16.71
C THR A 179 -19.86 16.55 -18.09
N PRO A 180 -20.89 15.69 -18.37
CA PRO A 180 -21.90 15.20 -17.43
C PRO A 180 -21.34 14.41 -16.24
N ALA A 181 -22.10 14.33 -15.17
CA ALA A 181 -21.72 13.56 -14.00
C ALA A 181 -21.40 12.10 -14.34
N LEU A 182 -20.48 11.51 -13.61
CA LEU A 182 -20.16 10.08 -13.76
C LEU A 182 -21.39 9.21 -13.43
N PRO A 183 -21.51 8.00 -14.01
CA PRO A 183 -22.57 7.06 -13.66
C PRO A 183 -22.60 6.77 -12.17
N GLY A 184 -23.79 6.63 -11.57
CA GLY A 184 -23.97 6.43 -10.13
C GLY A 184 -23.17 5.26 -9.58
N GLN A 185 -23.13 4.12 -10.28
CA GLN A 185 -22.33 2.95 -9.86
C GLN A 185 -20.83 3.24 -9.80
N LEU A 186 -20.30 4.05 -10.73
CA LEU A 186 -18.90 4.47 -10.71
C LEU A 186 -18.63 5.43 -9.54
N GLN A 187 -19.56 6.38 -9.28
CA GLN A 187 -19.48 7.28 -8.12
C GLN A 187 -19.51 6.50 -6.80
N GLU A 188 -20.37 5.50 -6.68
CA GLU A 188 -20.43 4.60 -5.51
C GLU A 188 -19.14 3.81 -5.33
N SER A 189 -18.53 3.32 -6.42
CA SER A 189 -17.25 2.62 -6.35
C SER A 189 -16.10 3.55 -5.96
N ILE A 190 -16.08 4.80 -6.46
CA ILE A 190 -15.12 5.83 -6.01
C ILE A 190 -15.30 6.08 -4.50
N ALA A 191 -16.52 6.33 -4.06
CA ALA A 191 -16.79 6.63 -2.66
C ALA A 191 -16.49 5.45 -1.73
N GLY A 192 -16.85 4.23 -2.14
CA GLY A 192 -16.81 3.03 -1.31
C GLY A 192 -15.46 2.28 -1.28
N THR A 193 -14.63 2.40 -2.32
CA THR A 193 -13.31 1.74 -2.30
C THR A 193 -12.39 2.42 -1.29
N HIS A 194 -11.75 1.63 -0.43
CA HIS A 194 -10.87 2.16 0.62
C HIS A 194 -9.53 2.63 0.02
N VAL A 195 -9.07 3.79 0.49
CA VAL A 195 -7.71 4.28 0.25
C VAL A 195 -6.91 4.04 1.52
N GLY A 196 -5.87 3.23 1.41
CA GLY A 196 -5.05 2.82 2.54
C GLY A 196 -3.99 3.85 2.93
N VAL A 197 -3.37 3.58 4.07
CA VAL A 197 -2.29 4.39 4.62
C VAL A 197 -1.03 3.55 4.71
N LEU A 198 0.04 4.04 4.10
CA LEU A 198 1.36 3.46 4.17
C LEU A 198 2.39 4.58 4.06
N GLU A 199 2.92 4.99 5.19
CA GLU A 199 4.00 5.98 5.21
C GLU A 199 5.35 5.31 5.43
N LYS A 200 6.41 6.00 5.09
CA LYS A 200 7.78 5.53 5.22
C LYS A 200 8.63 6.57 5.94
N LEU A 201 9.36 6.13 6.95
CA LEU A 201 10.36 6.94 7.64
C LEU A 201 11.74 6.36 7.32
N LEU A 202 12.55 7.13 6.58
CA LEU A 202 13.91 6.77 6.21
C LEU A 202 14.89 7.53 7.06
N LEU A 203 15.87 6.81 7.62
CA LEU A 203 17.03 7.39 8.31
C LEU A 203 18.31 6.87 7.67
N ASN A 204 19.08 7.78 7.06
CA ASN A 204 20.41 7.47 6.53
C ASN A 204 21.48 7.93 7.53
N TYR A 205 22.43 7.09 7.83
CA TYR A 205 23.47 7.30 8.82
C TYR A 205 24.85 7.40 8.17
N PRO A 206 25.83 8.04 8.83
CA PRO A 206 27.24 7.99 8.37
C PRO A 206 27.80 6.57 8.38
N SER A 207 27.33 5.72 9.30
CA SER A 207 27.69 4.30 9.41
C SER A 207 26.58 3.51 10.09
N ALA A 208 26.46 2.22 9.75
CA ALA A 208 25.51 1.33 10.40
C ALA A 208 26.01 0.97 11.81
N TRP A 209 25.30 1.44 12.82
CA TRP A 209 25.59 1.20 14.24
C TRP A 209 24.76 0.07 14.85
N TRP A 210 23.65 -0.34 14.20
CA TRP A 210 22.79 -1.43 14.66
C TRP A 210 23.42 -2.80 14.44
N PRO A 211 22.94 -3.86 15.14
CA PRO A 211 23.47 -5.20 14.98
C PRO A 211 23.44 -5.67 13.53
N LYS A 212 24.59 -6.09 13.04
CA LYS A 212 24.76 -6.61 11.67
C LYS A 212 24.71 -8.14 11.73
N HIS A 213 23.56 -8.71 11.43
CA HIS A 213 23.51 -10.14 11.10
C HIS A 213 23.66 -10.29 9.59
N GLU A 214 24.51 -11.19 9.14
CA GLU A 214 24.87 -11.38 7.73
C GLU A 214 23.67 -11.65 6.81
N SER A 215 22.51 -12.03 7.36
CA SER A 215 21.29 -12.35 6.63
C SER A 215 20.08 -11.48 7.03
N THR A 216 20.24 -10.48 7.91
CA THR A 216 19.11 -9.71 8.40
C THR A 216 18.78 -8.55 7.46
N GLY A 217 17.81 -8.77 6.56
CA GLY A 217 17.28 -7.73 5.67
C GLY A 217 16.23 -6.83 6.32
N SER A 218 15.61 -7.26 7.43
CA SER A 218 14.60 -6.47 8.14
C SER A 218 14.47 -6.86 9.61
N TYR A 219 13.93 -5.94 10.40
CA TYR A 219 13.53 -6.17 11.79
C TYR A 219 12.03 -5.95 11.92
N THR A 220 11.35 -6.81 12.68
CA THR A 220 9.98 -6.55 13.14
C THR A 220 10.07 -6.14 14.60
N LEU A 221 9.79 -4.86 14.89
CA LEU A 221 9.77 -4.33 16.24
C LEU A 221 8.35 -4.43 16.78
N LEU A 222 8.15 -5.29 17.77
CA LEU A 222 6.85 -5.48 18.39
C LEU A 222 6.63 -4.44 19.51
N PRO A 223 5.37 -4.08 19.81
CA PRO A 223 5.03 -3.13 20.86
C PRO A 223 5.64 -3.50 22.23
N ILE A 224 6.03 -2.47 22.97
CA ILE A 224 6.49 -2.55 24.36
C ILE A 224 5.67 -1.67 25.31
N SER A 225 4.69 -0.96 24.77
CA SER A 225 3.73 -0.13 25.47
C SER A 225 2.34 -0.30 24.88
N ASP A 226 1.36 0.34 25.48
CA ASP A 226 -0.04 0.31 25.03
C ASP A 226 -0.20 0.93 23.62
N THR A 227 -1.32 0.58 22.98
CA THR A 227 -1.69 1.18 21.67
C THR A 227 -1.71 2.69 21.77
N PRO A 228 -1.00 3.41 20.87
CA PRO A 228 -0.87 4.85 20.96
C PRO A 228 -2.17 5.57 20.64
N THR A 229 -2.35 6.72 21.25
CA THR A 229 -3.47 7.65 21.09
C THR A 229 -2.95 9.05 20.72
N GLU A 230 -3.85 9.99 20.45
CA GLU A 230 -3.51 11.40 20.18
C GLU A 230 -2.75 12.10 21.32
N SER A 231 -2.87 11.61 22.54
CA SER A 231 -2.14 12.13 23.71
C SER A 231 -0.79 11.46 23.96
N SER A 232 -0.42 10.47 23.18
CA SER A 232 0.84 9.73 23.34
C SER A 232 2.04 10.60 22.96
N SER A 233 3.16 10.44 23.67
CA SER A 233 4.42 11.01 23.24
C SER A 233 4.90 10.37 21.95
N LEU A 234 5.79 11.01 21.20
CA LEU A 234 6.37 10.44 19.98
C LEU A 234 7.08 9.09 20.27
N GLU A 235 7.78 8.97 21.41
CA GLU A 235 8.40 7.70 21.80
C GLU A 235 7.35 6.61 22.06
N ASP A 236 6.22 6.95 22.67
CA ASP A 236 5.12 5.99 22.93
C ASP A 236 4.41 5.60 21.63
N VAL A 237 4.31 6.49 20.64
CA VAL A 237 3.78 6.12 19.33
C VAL A 237 4.62 5.01 18.69
N PHE A 238 5.94 5.12 18.73
CA PHE A 238 6.82 4.05 18.24
C PHE A 238 6.78 2.82 19.14
N GLY A 239 6.78 3.04 20.46
CA GLY A 239 6.75 1.97 21.46
C GLY A 239 5.50 1.13 21.47
N GLY A 240 4.35 1.70 21.11
CA GLY A 240 3.05 1.03 21.07
C GLY A 240 2.66 0.50 19.68
N SER A 241 3.54 0.62 18.69
CA SER A 241 3.27 0.21 17.30
C SER A 241 4.09 -1.01 16.89
N THR A 242 3.51 -1.87 16.05
CA THR A 242 4.28 -2.89 15.31
C THR A 242 4.94 -2.21 14.11
N LEU A 243 6.26 -2.24 14.06
CA LEU A 243 7.05 -1.57 13.01
C LEU A 243 7.86 -2.60 12.21
N ILE A 244 7.85 -2.47 10.90
CA ILE A 244 8.71 -3.23 9.99
C ILE A 244 9.83 -2.30 9.54
N VAL A 245 11.07 -2.67 9.83
CA VAL A 245 12.25 -1.85 9.56
C VAL A 245 13.14 -2.59 8.57
N ALA A 246 13.22 -2.12 7.34
CA ALA A 246 14.13 -2.66 6.33
C ALA A 246 15.55 -2.16 6.59
N ASN A 247 16.51 -3.07 6.51
CA ASN A 247 17.93 -2.83 6.76
C ASN A 247 18.71 -2.80 5.44
N PHE A 248 18.97 -1.62 4.91
CA PHE A 248 19.73 -1.47 3.67
C PHE A 248 21.23 -1.66 3.82
N ALA A 249 21.74 -1.79 5.06
CA ALA A 249 23.13 -2.19 5.30
C ALA A 249 23.34 -3.71 5.24
N CYS A 250 22.30 -4.49 4.92
CA CYS A 250 22.40 -5.94 4.78
C CYS A 250 23.37 -6.29 3.65
N PRO A 251 24.42 -7.11 3.91
CA PRO A 251 25.45 -7.43 2.91
C PRO A 251 24.94 -8.21 1.69
N THR A 252 23.77 -8.82 1.78
CA THR A 252 23.15 -9.58 0.68
C THR A 252 22.48 -8.68 -0.36
N LEU A 253 22.33 -7.37 -0.06
CA LEU A 253 21.77 -6.42 -1.00
C LEU A 253 22.83 -5.91 -1.98
N PRO A 254 22.49 -5.67 -3.25
CA PRO A 254 23.39 -5.01 -4.18
C PRO A 254 23.57 -3.54 -3.75
N GLY A 255 24.80 -3.15 -3.37
CA GLY A 255 25.13 -1.80 -2.90
C GLY A 255 24.57 -1.48 -1.50
N PRO A 256 24.99 -2.25 -0.45
CA PRO A 256 24.53 -2.00 0.90
C PRO A 256 24.93 -0.58 1.35
N ASN A 257 24.01 0.09 2.05
CA ASN A 257 24.21 1.45 2.56
C ASN A 257 23.62 1.59 3.97
N PRO A 258 24.11 2.52 4.80
CA PRO A 258 23.69 2.65 6.20
C PRO A 258 22.32 3.33 6.36
N THR A 259 21.28 2.76 5.78
CA THR A 259 19.91 3.27 5.83
C THR A 259 18.97 2.26 6.50
N LEU A 260 18.13 2.77 7.39
CA LEU A 260 16.95 2.06 7.90
C LEU A 260 15.70 2.71 7.32
N LEU A 261 14.83 1.91 6.74
CA LEU A 261 13.52 2.33 6.24
C LEU A 261 12.44 1.65 7.06
N THR A 262 11.59 2.43 7.71
CA THR A 262 10.47 1.94 8.51
C THR A 262 9.17 2.17 7.80
N TYR A 263 8.36 1.13 7.72
CA TYR A 263 6.99 1.22 7.25
C TYR A 263 6.07 1.55 8.42
N LEU A 264 5.22 2.55 8.22
CA LEU A 264 4.25 3.04 9.20
C LEU A 264 2.84 2.68 8.71
N SER A 265 2.15 1.82 9.45
CA SER A 265 0.73 1.55 9.24
C SER A 265 -0.13 2.77 9.66
N GLU A 266 -1.44 2.67 9.51
CA GLU A 266 -2.35 3.81 9.65
C GLU A 266 -2.22 4.55 11.00
N THR A 267 -2.22 3.83 12.12
CA THR A 267 -2.22 4.48 13.44
C THR A 267 -0.97 5.31 13.67
N PRO A 268 0.27 4.76 13.60
CA PRO A 268 1.47 5.58 13.77
C PRO A 268 1.60 6.66 12.70
N ALA A 269 1.23 6.41 11.44
CA ALA A 269 1.31 7.41 10.39
C ALA A 269 0.47 8.65 10.71
N ARG A 270 -0.81 8.47 11.07
CA ARG A 270 -1.72 9.58 11.40
C ARG A 270 -1.23 10.41 12.58
N LEU A 271 -0.65 9.76 13.59
CA LEU A 271 -0.15 10.44 14.78
C LEU A 271 1.14 11.21 14.48
N LEU A 272 2.08 10.59 13.77
CA LEU A 272 3.39 11.17 13.51
C LEU A 272 3.33 12.36 12.53
N LEU A 273 2.45 12.32 11.53
CA LEU A 273 2.27 13.40 10.55
C LEU A 273 1.72 14.71 11.16
N GLN A 274 1.25 14.68 12.40
CA GLN A 274 0.83 15.88 13.13
C GLN A 274 2.00 16.67 13.73
N HIS A 275 3.23 16.15 13.65
CA HIS A 275 4.41 16.72 14.28
C HIS A 275 5.47 17.17 13.25
N PRO A 276 6.30 18.15 13.58
CA PRO A 276 7.45 18.51 12.76
C PRO A 276 8.37 17.31 12.55
N VAL A 277 8.80 17.10 11.30
CA VAL A 277 9.57 15.92 10.90
C VAL A 277 10.88 15.74 11.68
N ASP A 278 11.56 16.83 12.03
CA ASP A 278 12.78 16.82 12.83
C ASP A 278 12.55 16.23 14.23
N LYS A 279 11.40 16.50 14.84
CA LYS A 279 11.00 15.94 16.14
C LYS A 279 10.69 14.46 16.05
N VAL A 280 9.98 14.06 14.98
CA VAL A 280 9.70 12.66 14.70
C VAL A 280 10.99 11.87 14.51
N VAL A 281 11.92 12.40 13.73
CA VAL A 281 13.24 11.80 13.47
C VAL A 281 14.07 11.67 14.74
N GLU A 282 14.12 12.70 15.58
CA GLU A 282 14.85 12.68 16.84
C GLU A 282 14.30 11.60 17.79
N ALA A 283 12.98 11.58 17.98
CA ALA A 283 12.32 10.58 18.82
C ALA A 283 12.53 9.16 18.28
N TYR A 284 12.41 8.98 16.96
CA TYR A 284 12.58 7.67 16.33
C TYR A 284 14.03 7.18 16.41
N HIS A 285 15.02 8.04 16.18
CA HIS A 285 16.41 7.68 16.37
C HIS A 285 16.67 7.19 17.80
N ASN A 286 16.23 7.93 18.81
CA ASN A 286 16.38 7.55 20.21
C ASN A 286 15.67 6.22 20.53
N TYR A 287 14.48 6.01 19.99
CA TYR A 287 13.75 4.74 20.11
C TYR A 287 14.54 3.58 19.48
N LEU A 288 15.06 3.73 18.26
CA LEU A 288 15.83 2.69 17.59
C LEU A 288 17.12 2.34 18.35
N VAL A 289 17.84 3.35 18.86
CA VAL A 289 19.06 3.09 19.66
C VAL A 289 18.75 2.23 20.88
N LYS A 290 17.66 2.52 21.58
CA LYS A 290 17.21 1.69 22.72
C LYS A 290 16.78 0.28 22.27
N ARG A 291 15.98 0.18 21.20
CA ARG A 291 15.37 -1.09 20.75
C ARG A 291 16.35 -2.06 20.10
N LEU A 292 17.36 -1.55 19.42
CA LEU A 292 18.37 -2.35 18.75
C LEU A 292 19.66 -2.48 19.57
N ALA A 293 19.64 -2.10 20.85
CA ALA A 293 20.79 -2.13 21.76
C ALA A 293 22.02 -1.43 21.15
N GLY A 294 21.80 -0.29 20.51
CA GLY A 294 22.84 0.51 19.92
C GLY A 294 23.73 1.19 21.00
N PRO A 295 24.90 1.67 20.61
CA PRO A 295 25.79 2.40 21.52
C PRO A 295 25.15 3.73 21.94
N SER A 296 25.44 4.20 23.15
CA SER A 296 24.91 5.46 23.67
C SER A 296 25.34 6.70 22.87
N ASP A 297 26.43 6.58 22.12
CA ASP A 297 26.99 7.57 21.21
C ASP A 297 26.70 7.26 19.73
N ALA A 298 25.63 6.49 19.46
CA ALA A 298 25.23 6.18 18.10
C ALA A 298 25.14 7.46 17.24
N PRO A 299 25.74 7.47 16.04
CA PRO A 299 25.72 8.65 15.19
C PRO A 299 24.27 9.01 14.85
N LYS A 300 23.97 10.29 14.85
CA LYS A 300 22.68 10.80 14.39
C LYS A 300 22.53 10.58 12.87
N PRO A 301 21.31 10.46 12.36
CA PRO A 301 21.11 10.38 10.92
C PRO A 301 21.65 11.63 10.23
N SER A 302 22.39 11.43 9.13
CA SER A 302 22.92 12.50 8.28
C SER A 302 21.89 13.01 7.29
N ASN A 303 20.92 12.16 6.94
CA ASN A 303 19.78 12.51 6.09
C ASN A 303 18.55 11.70 6.50
N TYR A 304 17.37 12.21 6.22
CA TYR A 304 16.11 11.56 6.55
C TYR A 304 14.98 12.00 5.61
N SER A 305 13.95 11.19 5.55
CA SER A 305 12.69 11.50 4.85
C SER A 305 11.54 10.83 5.58
N LEU A 306 10.46 11.57 5.80
CA LEU A 306 9.15 11.04 6.18
C LEU A 306 8.20 11.32 5.02
N THR A 307 7.60 10.30 4.46
CA THR A 307 6.57 10.48 3.42
C THR A 307 5.28 11.00 4.04
N ASP A 308 4.49 11.68 3.27
CA ASP A 308 3.23 12.31 3.69
C ASP A 308 2.08 12.06 2.70
N TRP A 309 2.08 10.88 2.06
CA TRP A 309 1.08 10.48 1.06
C TRP A 309 -0.36 10.67 1.53
N LEU A 310 -0.59 10.48 2.84
CA LEU A 310 -1.91 10.65 3.46
C LEU A 310 -2.42 12.08 3.38
N THR A 311 -1.52 13.07 3.47
CA THR A 311 -1.86 14.50 3.55
C THR A 311 -1.47 15.28 2.30
N ASP A 312 -0.69 14.70 1.41
CA ASP A 312 -0.36 15.30 0.12
C ASP A 312 -1.65 15.45 -0.72
N PRO A 313 -2.04 16.68 -1.12
CA PRO A 313 -3.26 16.92 -1.90
C PRO A 313 -3.26 16.26 -3.28
N LEU A 314 -2.11 15.76 -3.75
CA LEU A 314 -1.98 15.07 -5.03
C LEU A 314 -2.10 13.55 -4.91
N SER A 315 -2.19 12.99 -3.71
CA SER A 315 -2.33 11.55 -3.46
C SER A 315 -3.48 11.20 -2.51
N LEU A 316 -3.54 11.82 -1.32
CA LEU A 316 -4.52 11.59 -0.27
C LEU A 316 -4.64 10.11 0.12
N GLY A 317 -3.50 9.44 0.22
CA GLY A 317 -3.33 8.04 0.58
C GLY A 317 -2.28 7.34 -0.27
N ALA A 318 -1.97 6.09 0.05
CA ALA A 318 -0.82 5.39 -0.51
C ALA A 318 -1.16 4.19 -1.38
N THR A 319 -2.21 3.46 -1.06
CA THR A 319 -2.63 2.25 -1.79
C THR A 319 -4.13 2.07 -1.67
N THR A 320 -4.71 1.27 -2.53
CA THR A 320 -6.15 1.01 -2.48
C THR A 320 -6.46 -0.40 -2.03
N THR A 321 -7.56 -0.55 -1.31
CA THR A 321 -8.04 -1.85 -0.84
C THR A 321 -9.51 -2.01 -1.23
N PRO A 322 -9.86 -3.06 -2.02
CA PRO A 322 -11.23 -3.24 -2.48
C PRO A 322 -12.16 -3.74 -1.38
N SER A 323 -11.61 -4.11 -0.23
CA SER A 323 -12.28 -5.06 0.65
C SER A 323 -12.17 -4.67 2.11
N ILE A 324 -12.98 -3.70 2.50
CA ILE A 324 -13.24 -3.41 3.90
C ILE A 324 -14.51 -4.17 4.36
N VAL A 325 -14.62 -4.36 5.66
CA VAL A 325 -15.89 -4.81 6.27
C VAL A 325 -16.98 -3.82 5.97
N SER A 326 -18.15 -4.31 5.60
CA SER A 326 -19.35 -3.50 5.40
C SER A 326 -20.57 -4.25 5.88
N ASP A 327 -21.53 -3.54 6.47
CA ASP A 327 -22.74 -4.15 7.02
C ASP A 327 -23.64 -4.72 5.91
N ASN A 328 -23.58 -4.15 4.72
CA ASN A 328 -24.43 -4.50 3.58
C ASN A 328 -23.77 -5.47 2.59
N GLY A 329 -22.48 -5.74 2.73
CA GLY A 329 -21.76 -6.69 1.87
C GLY A 329 -21.56 -6.28 0.43
N GLU A 330 -21.77 -5.01 0.11
CA GLU A 330 -21.82 -4.51 -1.27
C GLU A 330 -20.44 -4.23 -1.87
N ARG A 331 -19.41 -4.05 -1.03
CA ARG A 331 -18.04 -3.79 -1.51
C ARG A 331 -17.30 -5.09 -1.81
N SER A 332 -16.62 -5.10 -2.93
CA SER A 332 -15.89 -6.28 -3.40
C SER A 332 -14.77 -5.88 -4.39
N PRO A 333 -13.85 -6.79 -4.75
CA PRO A 333 -12.88 -6.54 -5.80
C PRO A 333 -13.48 -6.10 -7.15
N MET A 334 -14.79 -6.31 -7.36
CA MET A 334 -15.49 -5.84 -8.56
C MET A 334 -15.57 -4.32 -8.66
N ASP A 335 -15.41 -3.59 -7.56
CA ASP A 335 -15.31 -2.13 -7.59
C ASP A 335 -14.15 -1.63 -8.46
N PHE A 336 -13.03 -2.34 -8.49
CA PHE A 336 -11.92 -2.00 -9.40
C PHE A 336 -12.27 -2.15 -10.87
N LYS A 337 -13.10 -3.14 -11.20
CA LYS A 337 -13.60 -3.28 -12.56
C LYS A 337 -14.54 -2.13 -12.92
N GLU A 338 -15.36 -1.68 -11.98
CA GLU A 338 -16.22 -0.52 -12.19
C GLU A 338 -15.38 0.77 -12.32
N LEU A 339 -14.36 0.96 -11.47
CA LEU A 339 -13.42 2.08 -11.54
C LEU A 339 -12.65 2.14 -12.87
N SER A 340 -12.53 1.01 -13.58
CA SER A 340 -11.90 0.95 -14.90
C SER A 340 -12.85 1.21 -16.07
N ARG A 341 -14.15 1.41 -15.81
CA ARG A 341 -15.17 1.53 -16.86
C ARG A 341 -15.06 2.87 -17.58
N PRO A 342 -14.89 2.88 -18.91
CA PRO A 342 -14.94 4.11 -19.69
C PRO A 342 -16.38 4.66 -19.75
N VAL A 343 -16.48 5.97 -19.75
CA VAL A 343 -17.77 6.70 -19.78
C VAL A 343 -17.85 7.62 -20.99
N TRP A 344 -18.99 8.32 -21.16
CA TRP A 344 -19.24 9.25 -22.28
C TRP A 344 -19.01 8.62 -23.66
N GLY A 345 -19.57 7.41 -23.85
CA GLY A 345 -19.39 6.68 -25.10
C GLY A 345 -17.93 6.25 -25.39
N GLY A 346 -17.08 6.17 -24.37
CA GLY A 346 -15.67 5.80 -24.48
C GLY A 346 -14.70 6.97 -24.60
N LYS A 347 -15.19 8.22 -24.52
CA LYS A 347 -14.33 9.41 -24.60
C LYS A 347 -13.53 9.65 -23.33
N LEU A 348 -14.06 9.30 -22.16
CA LEU A 348 -13.33 9.37 -20.89
C LEU A 348 -13.08 7.96 -20.37
N GLY A 349 -11.81 7.62 -20.17
CA GLY A 349 -11.34 6.38 -19.56
C GLY A 349 -10.58 6.64 -18.27
N PHE A 350 -10.32 5.57 -17.50
CA PHE A 350 -9.62 5.65 -16.22
C PHE A 350 -8.47 4.64 -16.18
N ALA A 351 -7.31 5.09 -15.70
CA ALA A 351 -6.16 4.24 -15.42
C ALA A 351 -5.53 4.62 -14.08
N GLY A 352 -4.77 3.72 -13.52
CA GLY A 352 -4.15 3.80 -12.19
C GLY A 352 -4.22 2.45 -11.50
N GLU A 353 -3.45 2.26 -10.44
CA GLU A 353 -3.43 1.02 -9.66
C GLU A 353 -4.83 0.63 -9.13
N HIS A 354 -5.67 1.63 -8.83
CA HIS A 354 -7.04 1.50 -8.34
C HIS A 354 -8.05 1.08 -9.43
N THR A 355 -7.61 0.91 -10.67
CA THR A 355 -8.44 0.44 -11.79
C THR A 355 -8.00 -0.93 -12.29
N GLU A 356 -7.08 -1.58 -11.58
CA GLU A 356 -6.53 -2.89 -11.96
C GLU A 356 -6.83 -3.93 -10.86
N MET A 357 -7.62 -4.93 -11.21
CA MET A 357 -8.16 -5.87 -10.25
C MET A 357 -7.12 -6.90 -9.75
N GLU A 358 -6.22 -7.35 -10.62
CA GLU A 358 -5.28 -8.42 -10.29
C GLU A 358 -3.98 -7.90 -9.65
N HIS A 359 -3.63 -6.64 -9.91
CA HIS A 359 -2.35 -6.04 -9.53
C HIS A 359 -2.52 -4.70 -8.80
N ARG A 360 -3.61 -4.59 -8.03
CA ARG A 360 -3.93 -3.37 -7.29
C ARG A 360 -2.79 -2.90 -6.38
N GLY A 361 -2.74 -1.62 -6.07
CA GLY A 361 -1.79 -1.05 -5.13
C GLY A 361 -0.33 -1.18 -5.57
N SER A 362 -0.07 -1.47 -6.85
CA SER A 362 1.27 -1.72 -7.36
C SER A 362 1.58 -0.90 -8.61
N VAL A 363 2.88 -0.67 -8.83
CA VAL A 363 3.36 -0.05 -10.08
C VAL A 363 3.00 -0.90 -11.30
N ALA A 364 3.03 -2.22 -11.18
CA ALA A 364 2.62 -3.11 -12.26
C ALA A 364 1.15 -2.90 -12.63
N GLY A 365 0.25 -2.76 -11.64
CA GLY A 365 -1.16 -2.43 -11.87
C GLY A 365 -1.34 -1.09 -12.58
N ALA A 366 -0.59 -0.08 -12.18
CA ALA A 366 -0.61 1.21 -12.87
C ALA A 366 -0.18 1.08 -14.35
N VAL A 367 0.91 0.34 -14.64
CA VAL A 367 1.40 0.10 -16.02
C VAL A 367 0.37 -0.68 -16.84
N VAL A 368 -0.16 -1.79 -16.30
CA VAL A 368 -1.14 -2.63 -17.01
C VAL A 368 -2.41 -1.84 -17.31
N SER A 369 -2.89 -1.03 -16.36
CA SER A 369 -4.06 -0.18 -16.57
C SER A 369 -3.82 0.88 -17.66
N GLY A 370 -2.64 1.48 -17.70
CA GLY A 370 -2.24 2.41 -18.76
C GLY A 370 -2.20 1.74 -20.13
N GLN A 371 -1.61 0.54 -20.24
CA GLN A 371 -1.60 -0.25 -21.47
C GLN A 371 -3.00 -0.64 -21.94
N ARG A 372 -3.89 -1.02 -21.01
CA ARG A 372 -5.30 -1.31 -21.30
C ARG A 372 -5.98 -0.10 -21.93
N GLU A 373 -5.85 1.07 -21.32
CA GLU A 373 -6.47 2.29 -21.82
C GLU A 373 -5.84 2.77 -23.14
N ALA A 374 -4.54 2.67 -23.31
CA ALA A 374 -3.87 3.00 -24.58
C ALA A 374 -4.42 2.12 -25.73
N ALA A 375 -4.55 0.80 -25.50
CA ALA A 375 -5.14 -0.10 -26.50
C ALA A 375 -6.62 0.20 -26.77
N ARG A 376 -7.38 0.60 -25.76
CA ARG A 376 -8.79 1.00 -25.91
C ARG A 376 -8.90 2.26 -26.77
N VAL A 377 -8.11 3.28 -26.45
CA VAL A 377 -8.08 4.55 -27.17
C VAL A 377 -7.68 4.36 -28.63
N GLY A 378 -6.66 3.54 -28.91
CA GLY A 378 -6.27 3.21 -30.27
C GLY A 378 -7.45 2.67 -31.10
N ARG A 379 -8.17 1.67 -30.56
CA ARG A 379 -9.37 1.12 -31.23
C ARG A 379 -10.48 2.16 -31.38
N PHE A 380 -10.70 3.02 -30.38
CA PHE A 380 -11.71 4.07 -30.44
C PHE A 380 -11.43 5.07 -31.57
N LEU A 381 -10.19 5.51 -31.70
CA LEU A 381 -9.77 6.46 -32.74
C LEU A 381 -9.80 5.83 -34.15
N ASP A 382 -9.41 4.55 -34.29
CA ASP A 382 -9.47 3.83 -35.56
C ASP A 382 -10.92 3.66 -36.08
N LEU A 383 -11.87 3.43 -35.16
CA LEU A 383 -13.29 3.34 -35.51
C LEU A 383 -13.85 4.71 -35.89
N ALA A 384 -13.44 5.78 -35.19
CA ALA A 384 -13.89 7.15 -35.49
C ALA A 384 -13.34 7.68 -36.83
N THR A 385 -12.23 7.15 -37.35
CA THR A 385 -11.69 7.53 -38.64
C THR A 385 -12.34 6.78 -39.82
N LYS A 386 -13.09 5.69 -39.54
CA LYS A 386 -13.77 4.85 -40.53
C LYS A 386 -15.28 5.14 -40.65
N ALA A 387 -15.82 5.94 -39.75
CA ALA A 387 -17.22 6.37 -39.73
C ALA A 387 -17.36 7.77 -40.34
#